data_a06f316d7b25d7c54619acb334b5f6fd
#
_entry.id   a06f316d7b25d7c54619acb334b5f6fd
#
_cell.length_a   1.000
_cell.length_b   1.000
_cell.length_c   1.000
_cell.angle_alpha   90.00
_cell.angle_beta   90.00
_cell.angle_gamma   90.00
#
_symmetry.space_group_name_H-M   'P 1'
#
loop_
_entity.id
_entity.type
_entity.pdbx_description
1 polymer ?
#
loop_
_entity_poly.entity_id
_entity_poly.type
_entity_poly.pdbx_seq_one_letter_code
_entity_poly.pdbx_strand_id
1 'polypeptide(L)'
;MLDIDENAAATVASEIVAAGGNAKAYGCDVAQPESVRVAFHKVLQEGRVQILVNNAGISHVGNLEGTTEPDFDRVFCVNVKGMYNCMQAAVPHMKANGGGIVLNMASIAGTSGLADRFAYSMSKGAVVAMTYSVAKDYLAHKIRCNCISPARVHTPFVDGFLRRNYPGKEQEMFEKLEKSQPIGRMAKPEEIADLAMFLCSEEASFITGTNYPIDGGFLNLRG
;
A
#
# COMPACT_ATOMS: atom_id res chain seq x y z
N MET A 1 5.15 -10.68 -8.72
CA MET A 1 5.33 -9.71 -7.60
C MET A 1 6.54 -8.85 -7.88
N LEU A 2 6.49 -7.57 -7.50
CA LEU A 2 7.61 -6.64 -7.61
C LEU A 2 8.02 -6.19 -6.21
N ASP A 3 9.28 -6.34 -5.84
CA ASP A 3 9.82 -5.92 -4.55
C ASP A 3 11.28 -5.47 -4.72
N ILE A 4 11.75 -4.58 -3.85
CA ILE A 4 13.16 -4.18 -3.81
C ILE A 4 14.04 -5.36 -3.35
N ASP A 5 13.50 -6.24 -2.50
CA ASP A 5 14.09 -7.53 -2.12
C ASP A 5 13.51 -8.65 -3.00
N GLU A 6 14.18 -8.91 -4.12
CA GLU A 6 13.77 -9.95 -5.06
C GLU A 6 13.76 -11.35 -4.42
N ASN A 7 14.63 -11.63 -3.45
CA ASN A 7 14.68 -12.92 -2.78
C ASN A 7 13.45 -13.13 -1.86
N ALA A 8 13.06 -12.09 -1.13
CA ALA A 8 11.84 -12.12 -0.32
C ALA A 8 10.61 -12.32 -1.21
N ALA A 9 10.53 -11.60 -2.33
CA ALA A 9 9.45 -11.79 -3.31
C ALA A 9 9.44 -13.20 -3.92
N ALA A 10 10.61 -13.77 -4.23
CA ALA A 10 10.74 -15.12 -4.76
C ALA A 10 10.29 -16.18 -3.77
N THR A 11 10.55 -16.00 -2.47
CA THR A 11 10.07 -16.89 -1.41
C THR A 11 8.54 -16.94 -1.42
N VAL A 12 7.87 -15.79 -1.39
CA VAL A 12 6.39 -15.73 -1.42
C VAL A 12 5.84 -16.26 -2.75
N ALA A 13 6.51 -16.01 -3.89
CA ALA A 13 6.11 -16.58 -5.17
C ALA A 13 6.15 -18.13 -5.14
N SER A 14 7.19 -18.69 -4.51
CA SER A 14 7.34 -20.14 -4.37
C SER A 14 6.24 -20.74 -3.48
N GLU A 15 5.86 -20.06 -2.41
CA GLU A 15 4.75 -20.49 -1.54
C GLU A 15 3.42 -20.51 -2.30
N ILE A 16 3.14 -19.49 -3.11
CA ILE A 16 1.94 -19.43 -3.96
C ILE A 16 1.94 -20.59 -4.97
N VAL A 17 3.07 -20.87 -5.61
CA VAL A 17 3.19 -21.97 -6.58
C VAL A 17 3.01 -23.31 -5.87
N ALA A 18 3.59 -23.51 -4.69
CA ALA A 18 3.42 -24.72 -3.88
C ALA A 18 1.95 -24.93 -3.45
N ALA A 19 1.18 -23.87 -3.28
CA ALA A 19 -0.25 -23.91 -3.01
C ALA A 19 -1.11 -24.10 -4.29
N GLY A 20 -0.50 -24.34 -5.46
CA GLY A 20 -1.20 -24.56 -6.74
C GLY A 20 -1.54 -23.28 -7.52
N GLY A 21 -1.08 -22.13 -7.06
CA GLY A 21 -1.21 -20.85 -7.77
C GLY A 21 -0.11 -20.64 -8.82
N ASN A 22 -0.15 -19.50 -9.50
CA ASN A 22 0.88 -19.06 -10.43
C ASN A 22 1.43 -17.71 -9.99
N ALA A 23 2.71 -17.63 -9.73
CA ALA A 23 3.37 -16.39 -9.29
C ALA A 23 4.82 -16.33 -9.79
N LYS A 24 5.26 -15.10 -10.07
CA LYS A 24 6.65 -14.78 -10.39
C LYS A 24 7.10 -13.55 -9.60
N ALA A 25 8.38 -13.49 -9.32
CA ALA A 25 9.02 -12.38 -8.63
C ALA A 25 10.00 -11.65 -9.57
N TYR A 26 10.10 -10.34 -9.37
CA TYR A 26 11.06 -9.48 -10.06
C TYR A 26 11.58 -8.41 -9.09
N GLY A 27 12.88 -8.17 -9.11
CA GLY A 27 13.48 -7.05 -8.39
C GLY A 27 13.00 -5.72 -8.96
N CYS A 28 12.52 -4.82 -8.09
CA CYS A 28 12.02 -3.51 -8.50
C CYS A 28 12.10 -2.50 -7.34
N ASP A 29 12.95 -1.50 -7.47
CA ASP A 29 12.86 -0.30 -6.64
C ASP A 29 11.83 0.66 -7.25
N VAL A 30 10.66 0.77 -6.64
CA VAL A 30 9.57 1.63 -7.12
C VAL A 30 9.94 3.11 -7.12
N ALA A 31 10.88 3.55 -6.27
CA ALA A 31 11.36 4.93 -6.23
C ALA A 31 12.18 5.31 -7.48
N GLN A 32 12.68 4.32 -8.23
CA GLN A 32 13.49 4.51 -9.43
C GLN A 32 12.67 4.25 -10.70
N PRO A 33 12.36 5.29 -11.51
CA PRO A 33 11.53 5.12 -12.72
C PRO A 33 12.06 4.07 -13.68
N GLU A 34 13.37 3.98 -13.84
CA GLU A 34 14.01 3.02 -14.75
C GLU A 34 13.86 1.58 -14.24
N SER A 35 13.98 1.34 -12.91
CA SER A 35 13.73 0.03 -12.31
C SER A 35 12.30 -0.43 -12.57
N VAL A 36 11.31 0.46 -12.39
CA VAL A 36 9.90 0.18 -12.69
C VAL A 36 9.71 -0.12 -14.18
N ARG A 37 10.30 0.68 -15.08
CA ARG A 37 10.20 0.46 -16.54
C ARG A 37 10.73 -0.93 -16.93
N VAL A 38 11.88 -1.32 -16.40
CA VAL A 38 12.50 -2.63 -16.69
C VAL A 38 11.63 -3.77 -16.14
N ALA A 39 11.15 -3.66 -14.92
CA ALA A 39 10.29 -4.68 -14.30
C ALA A 39 8.97 -4.84 -15.07
N PHE A 40 8.28 -3.74 -15.38
CA PHE A 40 7.04 -3.77 -16.15
C PHE A 40 7.24 -4.29 -17.58
N HIS A 41 8.36 -3.98 -18.21
CA HIS A 41 8.67 -4.55 -19.53
C HIS A 41 8.65 -6.09 -19.49
N LYS A 42 9.30 -6.69 -18.48
CA LYS A 42 9.28 -8.16 -18.29
C LYS A 42 7.87 -8.70 -18.04
N VAL A 43 7.11 -8.03 -17.14
CA VAL A 43 5.72 -8.42 -16.83
C VAL A 43 4.83 -8.38 -18.06
N LEU A 44 4.94 -7.34 -18.89
CA LEU A 44 4.12 -7.14 -20.08
C LEU A 44 4.45 -8.12 -21.22
N GLN A 45 5.65 -8.69 -21.23
CA GLN A 45 6.01 -9.78 -22.15
C GLN A 45 5.30 -11.11 -21.81
N GLU A 46 4.88 -11.27 -20.54
CA GLU A 46 4.21 -12.48 -20.07
C GLU A 46 2.70 -12.43 -20.18
N GLY A 47 2.12 -11.23 -20.31
CA GLY A 47 0.68 -11.09 -20.43
C GLY A 47 0.17 -9.69 -20.11
N ARG A 48 -1.13 -9.62 -19.87
CA ARG A 48 -1.81 -8.37 -19.56
C ARG A 48 -1.73 -8.05 -18.07
N VAL A 49 -1.50 -6.79 -17.75
CA VAL A 49 -1.72 -6.27 -16.40
C VAL A 49 -3.19 -5.83 -16.29
N GLN A 50 -4.00 -6.62 -15.63
CA GLN A 50 -5.42 -6.33 -15.38
C GLN A 50 -5.63 -5.67 -14.02
N ILE A 51 -4.79 -6.00 -13.04
CA ILE A 51 -4.86 -5.47 -11.68
C ILE A 51 -3.46 -4.98 -11.28
N LEU A 52 -3.39 -3.76 -10.77
CA LEU A 52 -2.21 -3.20 -10.12
C LEU A 52 -2.52 -2.94 -8.66
N VAL A 53 -1.81 -3.63 -7.75
CA VAL A 53 -1.86 -3.35 -6.32
C VAL A 53 -0.58 -2.63 -5.91
N ASN A 54 -0.69 -1.34 -5.60
CA ASN A 54 0.41 -0.52 -5.10
C ASN A 54 0.47 -0.64 -3.57
N ASN A 55 1.27 -1.58 -3.10
CA ASN A 55 1.45 -1.88 -1.69
C ASN A 55 2.79 -1.39 -1.12
N ALA A 56 3.83 -1.27 -1.93
CA ALA A 56 5.15 -0.83 -1.49
C ALA A 56 5.08 0.51 -0.75
N GLY A 57 5.72 0.58 0.41
CA GLY A 57 5.72 1.79 1.21
C GLY A 57 6.60 1.68 2.45
N ILE A 58 7.05 2.83 2.92
CA ILE A 58 7.85 2.98 4.14
C ILE A 58 7.21 3.96 5.09
N SER A 59 7.57 3.87 6.36
CA SER A 59 7.14 4.81 7.41
C SER A 59 8.29 5.65 7.91
N HIS A 60 7.94 6.82 8.45
CA HIS A 60 8.84 7.68 9.22
C HIS A 60 8.14 8.11 10.50
N VAL A 61 8.90 8.27 11.58
CA VAL A 61 8.44 8.79 12.87
C VAL A 61 9.12 10.13 13.10
N GLY A 62 8.35 11.19 13.11
CA GLY A 62 8.80 12.54 13.33
C GLY A 62 7.67 13.54 13.09
N ASN A 63 7.65 14.61 13.91
CA ASN A 63 6.83 15.80 13.66
C ASN A 63 7.49 16.68 12.59
N LEU A 64 6.95 17.86 12.31
CA LEU A 64 7.48 18.78 11.31
C LEU A 64 8.94 19.17 11.58
N GLU A 65 9.27 19.51 12.82
CA GLU A 65 10.62 19.98 13.20
C GLU A 65 11.64 18.82 13.25
N GLY A 66 11.19 17.61 13.63
CA GLY A 66 12.01 16.41 13.73
C GLY A 66 12.15 15.62 12.41
N THR A 67 11.46 16.04 11.33
CA THR A 67 11.57 15.39 10.02
C THR A 67 12.63 16.09 9.20
N THR A 68 13.76 15.41 8.94
CA THR A 68 14.81 15.96 8.08
C THR A 68 14.40 15.93 6.60
N GLU A 69 14.99 16.81 5.78
CA GLU A 69 14.76 16.80 4.32
C GLU A 69 15.07 15.43 3.68
N PRO A 70 16.19 14.74 3.99
CA PRO A 70 16.40 13.38 3.49
C PRO A 70 15.33 12.36 3.90
N ASP A 71 14.79 12.43 5.11
CA ASP A 71 13.71 11.55 5.55
C ASP A 71 12.40 11.85 4.83
N PHE A 72 12.09 13.13 4.65
CA PHE A 72 10.94 13.57 3.87
C PHE A 72 11.01 13.06 2.44
N ASP A 73 12.14 13.29 1.77
CA ASP A 73 12.36 12.88 0.38
C ASP A 73 12.30 11.37 0.21
N ARG A 74 12.90 10.62 1.13
CA ARG A 74 12.87 9.16 1.11
C ARG A 74 11.42 8.63 1.19
N VAL A 75 10.61 9.18 2.08
CA VAL A 75 9.19 8.80 2.21
C VAL A 75 8.41 9.21 0.97
N PHE A 76 8.64 10.42 0.46
CA PHE A 76 8.00 10.91 -0.77
C PHE A 76 8.37 10.05 -1.99
N CYS A 77 9.66 9.76 -2.16
CA CYS A 77 10.14 8.98 -3.30
C CYS A 77 9.54 7.56 -3.34
N VAL A 78 9.43 6.88 -2.18
CA VAL A 78 8.87 5.53 -2.16
C VAL A 78 7.35 5.57 -2.22
N ASN A 79 6.69 6.30 -1.30
CA ASN A 79 5.24 6.19 -1.11
C ASN A 79 4.43 6.94 -2.17
N VAL A 80 4.96 8.05 -2.70
CA VAL A 80 4.23 8.90 -3.65
C VAL A 80 4.76 8.69 -5.07
N LYS A 81 6.04 8.97 -5.29
CA LYS A 81 6.65 8.85 -6.61
C LYS A 81 6.71 7.40 -7.08
N GLY A 82 6.97 6.45 -6.18
CA GLY A 82 6.97 5.02 -6.49
C GLY A 82 5.60 4.54 -6.99
N MET A 83 4.53 4.95 -6.31
CA MET A 83 3.17 4.64 -6.74
C MET A 83 2.85 5.30 -8.10
N TYR A 84 3.22 6.57 -8.28
CA TYR A 84 3.10 7.25 -9.57
C TYR A 84 3.84 6.48 -10.68
N ASN A 85 5.08 6.06 -10.47
CA ASN A 85 5.87 5.30 -11.44
C ASN A 85 5.17 4.00 -11.86
N CYS A 86 4.63 3.24 -10.90
CA CYS A 86 3.90 2.00 -11.18
C CYS A 86 2.60 2.26 -11.95
N MET A 87 1.83 3.30 -11.59
CA MET A 87 0.62 3.67 -12.34
C MET A 87 0.96 4.16 -13.75
N GLN A 88 2.04 4.94 -13.93
CA GLN A 88 2.53 5.37 -15.24
C GLN A 88 2.87 4.19 -16.16
N ALA A 89 3.39 3.10 -15.61
CA ALA A 89 3.72 1.91 -16.39
C ALA A 89 2.47 1.05 -16.71
N ALA A 90 1.53 0.95 -15.77
CA ALA A 90 0.39 0.03 -15.88
C ALA A 90 -0.82 0.65 -16.59
N VAL A 91 -1.20 1.89 -16.26
CA VAL A 91 -2.46 2.51 -16.68
C VAL A 91 -2.57 2.67 -18.22
N PRO A 92 -1.54 3.12 -18.96
CA PRO A 92 -1.60 3.16 -20.42
C PRO A 92 -1.84 1.78 -21.04
N HIS A 93 -1.24 0.74 -20.49
CA HIS A 93 -1.45 -0.63 -20.92
C HIS A 93 -2.88 -1.12 -20.62
N MET A 94 -3.42 -0.85 -19.43
CA MET A 94 -4.80 -1.16 -19.07
C MET A 94 -5.77 -0.47 -20.02
N LYS A 95 -5.56 0.84 -20.29
CA LYS A 95 -6.36 1.63 -21.23
C LYS A 95 -6.40 1.01 -22.63
N ALA A 96 -5.26 0.55 -23.14
CA ALA A 96 -5.15 -0.06 -24.47
C ALA A 96 -5.77 -1.47 -24.55
N ASN A 97 -5.98 -2.14 -23.41
CA ASN A 97 -6.42 -3.54 -23.31
C ASN A 97 -7.81 -3.72 -22.67
N GLY A 98 -8.64 -2.69 -22.70
CA GLY A 98 -10.06 -2.79 -22.33
C GLY A 98 -10.39 -2.48 -20.88
N GLY A 99 -9.46 -1.92 -20.13
CA GLY A 99 -9.66 -1.51 -18.74
C GLY A 99 -8.80 -2.24 -17.73
N GLY A 100 -9.06 -2.01 -16.46
CA GLY A 100 -8.31 -2.64 -15.37
C GLY A 100 -8.67 -2.09 -13.99
N ILE A 101 -7.94 -2.53 -12.98
CA ILE A 101 -8.16 -2.14 -11.59
C ILE A 101 -6.84 -1.67 -10.99
N VAL A 102 -6.88 -0.51 -10.36
CA VAL A 102 -5.79 0.01 -9.53
C VAL A 102 -6.26 0.03 -8.08
N LEU A 103 -5.51 -0.61 -7.21
CA LEU A 103 -5.72 -0.58 -5.77
C LEU A 103 -4.48 -0.02 -5.08
N ASN A 104 -4.66 1.07 -4.35
CA ASN A 104 -3.58 1.77 -3.68
C ASN A 104 -3.64 1.55 -2.16
N MET A 105 -2.50 1.27 -1.53
CA MET A 105 -2.41 1.14 -0.09
C MET A 105 -2.13 2.51 0.55
N ALA A 106 -3.22 3.17 1.00
CA ALA A 106 -3.17 4.40 1.78
C ALA A 106 -2.91 4.11 3.28
N SER A 107 -3.51 4.86 4.16
CA SER A 107 -3.53 4.68 5.63
C SER A 107 -4.54 5.64 6.22
N ILE A 108 -5.06 5.36 7.41
CA ILE A 108 -5.81 6.34 8.23
C ILE A 108 -4.98 7.61 8.49
N ALA A 109 -3.65 7.49 8.49
CA ALA A 109 -2.74 8.64 8.60
C ALA A 109 -2.89 9.66 7.48
N GLY A 110 -3.42 9.27 6.33
CA GLY A 110 -3.68 10.17 5.21
C GLY A 110 -4.96 11.01 5.37
N THR A 111 -5.83 10.65 6.30
CA THR A 111 -7.15 11.27 6.50
C THR A 111 -7.41 11.71 7.94
N SER A 112 -6.47 11.47 8.85
CA SER A 112 -6.56 11.90 10.25
C SER A 112 -5.22 12.40 10.77
N GLY A 113 -5.24 13.30 11.75
CA GLY A 113 -4.03 13.77 12.43
C GLY A 113 -3.47 12.70 13.36
N LEU A 114 -2.26 12.26 13.10
CA LEU A 114 -1.50 11.36 13.98
C LEU A 114 -0.22 12.07 14.42
N ALA A 115 0.04 12.06 15.73
CA ALA A 115 1.27 12.62 16.28
C ALA A 115 2.50 11.89 15.70
N ASP A 116 3.57 12.65 15.46
CA ASP A 116 4.86 12.16 14.97
C ASP A 116 4.79 11.32 13.68
N ARG A 117 3.94 11.75 12.73
CA ARG A 117 3.77 11.09 11.43
C ARG A 117 3.78 12.06 10.25
N PHE A 118 4.45 13.21 10.37
CA PHE A 118 4.35 14.31 9.40
C PHE A 118 4.57 13.86 7.95
N ALA A 119 5.77 13.37 7.61
CA ALA A 119 6.08 12.94 6.25
C ALA A 119 5.23 11.73 5.80
N TYR A 120 4.98 10.78 6.71
CA TYR A 120 4.15 9.61 6.42
C TYR A 120 2.70 10.01 6.12
N SER A 121 2.08 10.84 6.97
CA SER A 121 0.70 11.32 6.78
C SER A 121 0.56 12.10 5.48
N MET A 122 1.50 13.00 5.19
CA MET A 122 1.55 13.70 3.89
C MET A 122 1.55 12.71 2.73
N SER A 123 2.43 11.71 2.76
CA SER A 123 2.54 10.73 1.68
C SER A 123 1.24 9.91 1.48
N LYS A 124 0.59 9.51 2.59
CA LYS A 124 -0.66 8.73 2.52
C LYS A 124 -1.87 9.59 2.12
N GLY A 125 -1.87 10.88 2.46
CA GLY A 125 -2.83 11.85 1.91
C GLY A 125 -2.68 12.03 0.40
N ALA A 126 -1.44 12.11 -0.10
CA ALA A 126 -1.16 12.15 -1.54
C ALA A 126 -1.68 10.90 -2.26
N VAL A 127 -1.54 9.71 -1.66
CA VAL A 127 -2.10 8.45 -2.20
C VAL A 127 -3.61 8.53 -2.38
N VAL A 128 -4.34 9.06 -1.40
CA VAL A 128 -5.80 9.24 -1.50
C VAL A 128 -6.15 10.19 -2.65
N ALA A 129 -5.46 11.33 -2.75
CA ALA A 129 -5.69 12.32 -3.82
C ALA A 129 -5.38 11.72 -5.21
N MET A 130 -4.26 11.02 -5.38
CA MET A 130 -3.92 10.33 -6.63
C MET A 130 -4.97 9.27 -7.01
N THR A 131 -5.52 8.55 -6.03
CA THR A 131 -6.57 7.56 -6.26
C THR A 131 -7.81 8.21 -6.89
N TYR A 132 -8.26 9.33 -6.35
CA TYR A 132 -9.43 10.04 -6.89
C TYR A 132 -9.19 10.60 -8.29
N SER A 133 -8.02 11.18 -8.53
CA SER A 133 -7.64 11.70 -9.84
C SER A 133 -7.62 10.60 -10.90
N VAL A 134 -6.95 9.48 -10.63
CA VAL A 134 -6.88 8.35 -11.57
C VAL A 134 -8.27 7.74 -11.81
N ALA A 135 -9.09 7.57 -10.77
CA ALA A 135 -10.45 7.09 -10.92
C ALA A 135 -11.27 7.99 -11.85
N LYS A 136 -11.17 9.32 -11.70
CA LYS A 136 -11.90 10.29 -12.51
C LYS A 136 -11.43 10.32 -13.95
N ASP A 137 -10.11 10.39 -14.16
CA ASP A 137 -9.50 10.58 -15.47
C ASP A 137 -9.65 9.36 -16.38
N TYR A 138 -9.67 8.16 -15.80
CA TYR A 138 -9.69 6.90 -16.55
C TYR A 138 -11.03 6.14 -16.48
N LEU A 139 -12.09 6.75 -15.93
CA LEU A 139 -13.43 6.15 -15.86
C LEU A 139 -13.95 5.71 -17.23
N ALA A 140 -13.83 6.58 -18.25
CA ALA A 140 -14.26 6.29 -19.62
C ALA A 140 -13.46 5.12 -20.26
N HIS A 141 -12.32 4.75 -19.69
CA HIS A 141 -11.48 3.64 -20.13
C HIS A 141 -11.72 2.35 -19.35
N LYS A 142 -12.80 2.29 -18.55
CA LYS A 142 -13.15 1.14 -17.71
C LYS A 142 -12.03 0.77 -16.71
N ILE A 143 -11.31 1.78 -16.20
CA ILE A 143 -10.33 1.60 -15.14
C ILE A 143 -10.95 2.06 -13.84
N ARG A 144 -11.05 1.15 -12.86
CA ARG A 144 -11.42 1.47 -11.49
C ARG A 144 -10.16 1.74 -10.68
N CYS A 145 -10.22 2.74 -9.82
CA CYS A 145 -9.12 3.06 -8.90
C CYS A 145 -9.69 3.34 -7.52
N ASN A 146 -9.25 2.56 -6.53
CA ASN A 146 -9.65 2.71 -5.13
C ASN A 146 -8.42 2.64 -4.22
N CYS A 147 -8.58 3.05 -2.96
CA CYS A 147 -7.54 2.80 -1.96
C CYS A 147 -8.12 2.24 -0.68
N ILE A 148 -7.29 1.47 0.02
CA ILE A 148 -7.55 0.97 1.38
C ILE A 148 -6.73 1.82 2.35
N SER A 149 -7.35 2.21 3.46
CA SER A 149 -6.72 2.96 4.55
C SER A 149 -6.72 2.11 5.84
N PRO A 150 -5.72 1.24 6.02
CA PRO A 150 -5.60 0.48 7.26
C PRO A 150 -5.25 1.38 8.44
N ALA A 151 -5.71 0.97 9.63
CA ALA A 151 -5.15 1.42 10.90
C ALA A 151 -3.91 0.56 11.26
N ARG A 152 -3.87 0.03 12.47
CA ARG A 152 -2.75 -0.82 12.89
C ARG A 152 -2.95 -2.25 12.46
N VAL A 153 -2.01 -2.75 11.68
CA VAL A 153 -1.95 -4.14 11.22
C VAL A 153 -0.71 -4.79 11.82
N HIS A 154 -0.87 -5.92 12.50
CA HIS A 154 0.25 -6.67 13.05
C HIS A 154 1.02 -7.35 11.92
N THR A 155 2.24 -6.92 11.72
CA THR A 155 3.15 -7.40 10.68
C THR A 155 4.56 -7.50 11.26
N PRO A 156 5.48 -8.24 10.62
CA PRO A 156 6.90 -8.24 11.01
C PRO A 156 7.52 -6.83 11.09
N PHE A 157 6.96 -5.87 10.37
CA PHE A 157 7.35 -4.47 10.47
C PHE A 157 7.05 -3.88 11.87
N VAL A 158 5.87 -4.18 12.45
CA VAL A 158 5.51 -3.75 13.81
C VAL A 158 6.45 -4.37 14.82
N ASP A 159 6.73 -5.67 14.71
CA ASP A 159 7.66 -6.35 15.61
C ASP A 159 9.08 -5.76 15.53
N GLY A 160 9.54 -5.48 14.32
CA GLY A 160 10.82 -4.80 14.08
C GLY A 160 10.86 -3.38 14.65
N PHE A 161 9.75 -2.64 14.54
CA PHE A 161 9.59 -1.32 15.13
C PHE A 161 9.65 -1.37 16.66
N LEU A 162 8.93 -2.30 17.27
CA LEU A 162 8.92 -2.47 18.73
C LEU A 162 10.30 -2.83 19.26
N ARG A 163 10.98 -3.80 18.66
CA ARG A 163 12.35 -4.19 19.05
C ARG A 163 13.35 -3.04 18.97
N ARG A 164 13.26 -2.19 17.95
CA ARG A 164 14.21 -1.07 17.78
C ARG A 164 13.95 0.10 18.72
N ASN A 165 12.69 0.41 19.00
CA ASN A 165 12.34 1.64 19.71
C ASN A 165 11.99 1.42 21.19
N TYR A 166 11.69 0.18 21.58
CA TYR A 166 11.24 -0.15 22.92
C TYR A 166 11.90 -1.45 23.46
N PRO A 167 13.25 -1.57 23.42
CA PRO A 167 13.93 -2.77 23.86
C PRO A 167 13.61 -3.09 25.33
N GLY A 168 13.17 -4.34 25.59
CA GLY A 168 12.74 -4.80 26.91
C GLY A 168 11.33 -4.38 27.35
N LYS A 169 10.59 -3.67 26.48
CA LYS A 169 9.20 -3.25 26.72
C LYS A 169 8.30 -3.58 25.51
N GLU A 170 8.74 -4.50 24.68
CA GLU A 170 8.07 -4.82 23.43
C GLU A 170 6.63 -5.28 23.66
N GLN A 171 6.41 -6.15 24.65
CA GLN A 171 5.11 -6.68 25.00
C GLN A 171 4.17 -5.60 25.56
N GLU A 172 4.66 -4.77 26.47
CA GLU A 172 3.89 -3.64 27.02
C GLU A 172 3.43 -2.69 25.91
N MET A 173 4.34 -2.37 25.00
CA MET A 173 4.04 -1.48 23.87
C MET A 173 3.13 -2.12 22.85
N PHE A 174 3.27 -3.43 22.61
CA PHE A 174 2.35 -4.17 21.75
C PHE A 174 0.92 -4.10 22.27
N GLU A 175 0.70 -4.39 23.55
CA GLU A 175 -0.63 -4.28 24.19
C GLU A 175 -1.18 -2.85 24.15
N LYS A 176 -0.32 -1.84 24.32
CA LYS A 176 -0.72 -0.45 24.20
C LYS A 176 -1.17 -0.09 22.77
N LEU A 177 -0.49 -0.65 21.75
CA LEU A 177 -0.87 -0.48 20.36
C LEU A 177 -2.22 -1.16 20.06
N GLU A 178 -2.47 -2.36 20.57
CA GLU A 178 -3.76 -3.04 20.44
C GLU A 178 -4.90 -2.24 21.09
N LYS A 179 -4.72 -1.83 22.34
CA LYS A 179 -5.71 -1.04 23.09
C LYS A 179 -5.97 0.35 22.49
N SER A 180 -5.08 0.84 21.61
CA SER A 180 -5.30 2.09 20.88
C SER A 180 -6.33 1.96 19.76
N GLN A 181 -6.74 0.75 19.42
CA GLN A 181 -7.79 0.48 18.44
C GLN A 181 -9.11 0.23 19.19
N PRO A 182 -10.23 0.92 18.84
CA PRO A 182 -11.51 0.71 19.51
C PRO A 182 -11.98 -0.74 19.53
N ILE A 183 -11.67 -1.52 18.49
CA ILE A 183 -11.98 -2.95 18.43
C ILE A 183 -11.14 -3.81 19.41
N GLY A 184 -10.13 -3.23 20.07
CA GLY A 184 -9.32 -3.87 21.11
C GLY A 184 -8.16 -4.74 20.62
N ARG A 185 -7.87 -4.77 19.32
CA ARG A 185 -6.74 -5.50 18.73
C ARG A 185 -6.22 -4.84 17.46
N MET A 186 -5.01 -5.19 17.05
CA MET A 186 -4.54 -4.90 15.71
C MET A 186 -5.21 -5.81 14.67
N ALA A 187 -5.34 -5.34 13.44
CA ALA A 187 -5.79 -6.18 12.33
C ALA A 187 -4.68 -7.19 11.96
N LYS A 188 -5.10 -8.26 11.30
CA LYS A 188 -4.20 -9.22 10.64
C LYS A 188 -4.02 -8.84 9.16
N PRO A 189 -2.88 -9.18 8.53
CA PRO A 189 -2.68 -8.95 7.09
C PRO A 189 -3.79 -9.55 6.22
N GLU A 190 -4.31 -10.72 6.60
CA GLU A 190 -5.37 -11.41 5.88
C GLU A 190 -6.67 -10.58 5.82
N GLU A 191 -6.99 -9.83 6.87
CA GLU A 191 -8.19 -8.97 6.88
C GLU A 191 -8.07 -7.82 5.87
N ILE A 192 -6.84 -7.34 5.63
CA ILE A 192 -6.58 -6.34 4.58
C ILE A 192 -6.63 -6.99 3.20
N ALA A 193 -6.11 -8.20 3.07
CA ALA A 193 -6.11 -8.97 1.82
C ALA A 193 -7.54 -9.32 1.37
N ASP A 194 -8.43 -9.68 2.29
CA ASP A 194 -9.83 -9.99 2.00
C ASP A 194 -10.55 -8.78 1.38
N LEU A 195 -10.35 -7.57 1.95
CA LEU A 195 -10.89 -6.35 1.37
C LEU A 195 -10.24 -6.03 0.01
N ALA A 196 -8.94 -6.25 -0.13
CA ALA A 196 -8.23 -6.06 -1.39
C ALA A 196 -8.76 -7.00 -2.47
N MET A 197 -8.99 -8.26 -2.16
CA MET A 197 -9.59 -9.25 -3.07
C MET A 197 -10.97 -8.81 -3.52
N PHE A 198 -11.85 -8.40 -2.59
CA PHE A 198 -13.17 -7.88 -2.94
C PHE A 198 -13.09 -6.66 -3.86
N LEU A 199 -12.28 -5.67 -3.54
CA LEU A 199 -12.15 -4.45 -4.36
C LEU A 199 -11.54 -4.72 -5.75
N CYS A 200 -10.76 -5.79 -5.89
CA CYS A 200 -10.16 -6.23 -7.15
C CYS A 200 -11.05 -7.21 -7.95
N SER A 201 -12.23 -7.55 -7.45
CA SER A 201 -13.15 -8.49 -8.10
C SER A 201 -14.25 -7.79 -8.90
N GLU A 202 -15.06 -8.57 -9.63
CA GLU A 202 -16.23 -8.09 -10.38
C GLU A 202 -17.39 -7.69 -9.45
N GLU A 203 -17.48 -8.24 -8.25
CA GLU A 203 -18.46 -7.88 -7.23
C GLU A 203 -18.34 -6.41 -6.82
N ALA A 204 -17.15 -5.83 -6.96
CA ALA A 204 -16.88 -4.42 -6.72
C ALA A 204 -16.99 -3.55 -7.98
N SER A 205 -17.63 -4.02 -9.06
CA SER A 205 -17.67 -3.34 -10.36
C SER A 205 -18.30 -1.92 -10.31
N PHE A 206 -19.17 -1.64 -9.34
CA PHE A 206 -19.77 -0.30 -9.14
C PHE A 206 -18.98 0.60 -8.16
N ILE A 207 -17.77 0.16 -7.76
CA ILE A 207 -16.94 0.84 -6.78
C ILE A 207 -15.69 1.40 -7.44
N THR A 208 -15.57 2.74 -7.48
CA THR A 208 -14.37 3.44 -7.93
C THR A 208 -14.27 4.83 -7.28
N GLY A 209 -13.08 5.37 -7.16
CA GLY A 209 -12.83 6.67 -6.56
C GLY A 209 -13.16 6.71 -5.07
N THR A 210 -12.90 5.63 -4.33
CA THR A 210 -13.26 5.54 -2.92
C THR A 210 -12.05 5.17 -2.07
N ASN A 211 -11.97 5.78 -0.90
CA ASN A 211 -11.06 5.42 0.17
C ASN A 211 -11.80 4.55 1.20
N TYR A 212 -11.30 3.35 1.44
CA TYR A 212 -11.88 2.38 2.37
C TYR A 212 -11.07 2.29 3.66
N PRO A 213 -11.48 2.94 4.76
CA PRO A 213 -10.90 2.66 6.07
C PRO A 213 -11.17 1.22 6.49
N ILE A 214 -10.12 0.52 6.95
CA ILE A 214 -10.20 -0.75 7.65
C ILE A 214 -9.42 -0.59 8.94
N ASP A 215 -10.10 -0.07 9.96
CA ASP A 215 -9.45 0.63 11.06
C ASP A 215 -9.95 0.24 12.46
N GLY A 216 -10.80 -0.78 12.55
CA GLY A 216 -11.36 -1.22 13.83
C GLY A 216 -12.11 -0.11 14.58
N GLY A 217 -12.68 0.85 13.84
CA GLY A 217 -13.42 2.00 14.39
C GLY A 217 -12.55 3.20 14.76
N PHE A 218 -11.28 3.19 14.43
CA PHE A 218 -10.32 4.22 14.87
C PHE A 218 -10.74 5.65 14.48
N LEU A 219 -11.27 5.84 13.27
CA LEU A 219 -11.68 7.18 12.80
C LEU A 219 -12.99 7.68 13.44
N ASN A 220 -13.93 6.77 13.66
CA ASN A 220 -15.31 7.15 13.95
C ASN A 220 -15.80 6.80 15.37
N LEU A 221 -15.11 5.91 16.08
CA LEU A 221 -15.55 5.40 17.38
C LEU A 221 -14.60 5.82 18.53
N ARG A 222 -13.94 6.95 18.41
CA ARG A 222 -13.11 7.49 19.50
C ARG A 222 -14.03 7.96 20.63
N GLY A 223 -13.82 7.38 21.82
CA GLY A 223 -14.40 7.87 23.07
C GLY A 223 -13.58 9.01 23.67
#